data_217e4f7e6f557ec6e2461b98f5a7c466
#
_entry.id   217e4f7e6f557ec6e2461b98f5a7c466
#
_cell.length_a   1.000
_cell.length_b   1.000
_cell.length_c   1.000
_cell.angle_alpha   90.00
_cell.angle_beta   90.00
_cell.angle_gamma   90.00
#
_symmetry.space_group_name_H-M   'P 1'
#
loop_
_entity.id
_entity.type
_entity.pdbx_description
1 polymer ?
#
loop_
_entity_poly.entity_id
_entity_poly.type
_entity_poly.pdbx_seq_one_letter_code
_entity_poly.pdbx_strand_id
1 'polypeptide(L)'
;MTSLTIEQKRVDIYPSAKPGSPVIYLNTFSNAVNSVYKNLMALGCPDFCLVAVSELKWDHDMTPWYMGPISKHDTPCTGGADDYLKLLLDEIMPEAEALLPGAPAWRGPRRLLAGRAVRPLRSLPNGCVCPRSEYVRFLLV
;
A
#
# COMPACT_ATOMS: atom_id res chain seq x y z
N MET A 1 0.27 -5.74 17.62
CA MET A 1 1.11 -5.71 16.40
C MET A 1 1.51 -7.12 16.09
N THR A 2 1.33 -7.55 14.84
CA THR A 2 1.71 -8.88 14.32
C THR A 2 2.53 -8.66 13.06
N SER A 3 3.58 -9.45 12.86
CA SER A 3 4.41 -9.36 11.66
C SER A 3 4.39 -10.69 10.92
N LEU A 4 4.28 -10.62 9.59
CA LEU A 4 4.33 -11.73 8.65
C LEU A 4 5.46 -11.52 7.65
N THR A 5 5.89 -12.59 7.00
CA THR A 5 6.79 -12.50 5.83
C THR A 5 6.15 -13.26 4.68
N ILE A 6 5.89 -12.57 3.57
CA ILE A 6 5.30 -13.11 2.35
C ILE A 6 6.22 -12.73 1.19
N GLU A 7 6.75 -13.70 0.46
CA GLU A 7 7.68 -13.52 -0.66
C GLU A 7 8.81 -12.50 -0.40
N GLN A 8 9.51 -12.65 0.72
CA GLN A 8 10.61 -11.78 1.17
C GLN A 8 10.17 -10.36 1.55
N LYS A 9 8.88 -10.05 1.54
CA LYS A 9 8.34 -8.78 2.01
C LYS A 9 7.84 -8.94 3.44
N ARG A 10 8.19 -7.98 4.28
CA ARG A 10 7.72 -7.95 5.66
C ARG A 10 6.43 -7.16 5.72
N VAL A 11 5.42 -7.74 6.36
CA VAL A 11 4.09 -7.16 6.55
C VAL A 11 3.84 -6.98 8.04
N ASP A 12 3.80 -5.75 8.50
CA ASP A 12 3.53 -5.39 9.89
C ASP A 12 2.06 -4.94 10.02
N ILE A 13 1.31 -5.61 10.89
CA ILE A 13 -0.13 -5.40 11.07
C ILE A 13 -0.40 -4.76 12.43
N TYR A 14 -1.04 -3.62 12.43
CA TYR A 14 -1.51 -2.87 13.59
C TYR A 14 -3.05 -2.91 13.62
N PRO A 15 -3.64 -3.86 14.35
CA PRO A 15 -5.09 -3.97 14.42
C PRO A 15 -5.68 -2.84 15.25
N SER A 16 -6.85 -2.36 14.86
CA SER A 16 -7.68 -1.49 15.69
C SER A 16 -8.29 -2.29 16.85
N ALA A 17 -8.58 -1.62 17.95
CA ALA A 17 -9.37 -2.20 19.04
C ALA A 17 -10.84 -2.39 18.64
N LYS A 18 -11.33 -1.65 17.64
CA LYS A 18 -12.72 -1.66 17.21
C LYS A 18 -12.91 -2.56 15.99
N PRO A 19 -13.74 -3.62 16.07
CA PRO A 19 -14.05 -4.46 14.92
C PRO A 19 -14.68 -3.67 13.77
N GLY A 20 -14.35 -4.04 12.53
CA GLY A 20 -14.87 -3.36 11.34
C GLY A 20 -14.25 -2.00 11.04
N SER A 21 -13.15 -1.63 11.70
CA SER A 21 -12.41 -0.41 11.38
C SER A 21 -11.86 -0.44 9.94
N PRO A 22 -11.73 0.72 9.28
CA PRO A 22 -11.09 0.80 7.96
C PRO A 22 -9.64 0.31 8.02
N VAL A 23 -9.15 -0.24 6.91
CA VAL A 23 -7.77 -0.70 6.76
C VAL A 23 -7.01 0.22 5.82
N ILE A 24 -5.84 0.68 6.28
CA ILE A 24 -4.88 1.46 5.50
C ILE A 24 -3.71 0.55 5.16
N TYR A 25 -3.40 0.42 3.87
CA TYR A 25 -2.20 -0.27 3.39
C TYR A 25 -1.12 0.77 3.06
N LEU A 26 0.05 0.58 3.65
CA LEU A 26 1.18 1.50 3.54
C LEU A 26 2.43 0.77 3.06
N ASN A 27 2.98 1.18 1.93
CA ASN A 27 4.32 0.76 1.49
C ASN A 27 5.38 1.66 2.12
N THR A 28 6.42 1.09 2.67
CA THR A 28 7.43 1.85 3.41
C THR A 28 8.86 1.36 3.13
N PHE A 29 9.80 2.30 3.12
CA PHE A 29 11.24 2.01 2.99
C PHE A 29 11.87 1.46 4.26
N SER A 30 11.30 1.75 5.43
CA SER A 30 11.98 1.54 6.69
C SER A 30 11.05 1.01 7.77
N ASN A 31 11.65 0.55 8.86
CA ASN A 31 10.96 0.13 10.08
C ASN A 31 10.32 1.30 10.87
N ALA A 32 10.16 2.49 10.27
CA ALA A 32 9.58 3.67 10.91
C ALA A 32 8.05 3.61 11.09
N VAL A 33 7.41 2.54 10.63
CA VAL A 33 5.95 2.36 10.68
C VAL A 33 5.38 2.54 12.09
N ASN A 34 6.08 2.02 13.10
CA ASN A 34 5.64 2.16 14.49
C ASN A 34 5.55 3.64 14.91
N SER A 35 6.47 4.48 14.45
CA SER A 35 6.44 5.92 14.72
C SER A 35 5.29 6.60 13.97
N VAL A 36 5.06 6.21 12.72
CA VAL A 36 3.91 6.71 11.93
C VAL A 36 2.60 6.36 12.63
N TYR A 37 2.42 5.10 13.02
CA TYR A 37 1.22 4.65 13.71
C TYR A 37 1.00 5.43 15.02
N LYS A 38 2.03 5.55 15.86
CA LYS A 38 1.96 6.30 17.13
C LYS A 38 1.62 7.77 16.91
N ASN A 39 2.19 8.41 15.91
CA ASN A 39 1.91 9.80 15.58
C ASN A 39 0.47 10.00 15.13
N LEU A 40 -0.06 9.10 14.27
CA LEU A 40 -1.46 9.13 13.84
C LEU A 40 -2.41 8.99 15.04
N MET A 41 -2.12 8.06 15.96
CA MET A 41 -2.92 7.90 17.17
C MET A 41 -2.84 9.13 18.08
N ALA A 42 -1.66 9.74 18.24
CA ALA A 42 -1.48 10.95 19.04
C ALA A 42 -2.20 12.16 18.45
N LEU A 43 -2.39 12.23 17.13
CA LEU A 43 -3.16 13.25 16.44
C LEU A 43 -4.69 13.05 16.55
N GLY A 44 -5.14 12.00 17.25
CA GLY A 44 -6.56 11.73 17.43
C GLY A 44 -7.25 11.21 16.18
N CYS A 45 -6.53 10.53 15.29
CA CYS A 45 -7.16 9.86 14.13
C CYS A 45 -8.25 8.88 14.59
N PRO A 46 -9.35 8.73 13.83
CA PRO A 46 -10.35 7.70 14.09
C PRO A 46 -9.74 6.31 14.11
N ASP A 47 -10.43 5.36 14.73
CA ASP A 47 -10.00 3.95 14.76
C ASP A 47 -9.77 3.41 13.35
N PHE A 48 -8.57 2.89 13.09
CA PHE A 48 -8.18 2.25 11.83
C PHE A 48 -7.21 1.09 12.08
N CYS A 49 -7.14 0.16 11.15
CA CYS A 49 -6.09 -0.83 11.07
C CYS A 49 -5.02 -0.35 10.09
N LEU A 50 -3.75 -0.53 10.43
CA LEU A 50 -2.64 -0.24 9.53
C LEU A 50 -1.93 -1.53 9.15
N VAL A 51 -1.78 -1.77 7.85
CA VAL A 51 -0.99 -2.86 7.27
C VAL A 51 0.16 -2.23 6.51
N ALA A 52 1.37 -2.40 7.01
CA ALA A 52 2.56 -1.82 6.41
C ALA A 52 3.42 -2.89 5.75
N VAL A 53 3.75 -2.68 4.49
CA VAL A 53 4.62 -3.55 3.70
C VAL A 53 5.99 -2.90 3.57
N SER A 54 7.03 -3.62 3.98
CA SER A 54 8.42 -3.19 3.92
C SER A 54 9.28 -4.22 3.20
N GLU A 55 10.59 -3.93 3.07
CA GLU A 55 11.54 -4.75 2.32
C GLU A 55 11.19 -4.86 0.82
N LEU A 56 10.65 -3.77 0.29
CA LEU A 56 10.30 -3.63 -1.11
C LEU A 56 11.55 -3.32 -1.95
N LYS A 57 11.63 -3.95 -3.10
CA LYS A 57 12.60 -3.59 -4.15
C LYS A 57 12.03 -2.43 -4.97
N TRP A 58 12.19 -1.20 -4.47
CA TRP A 58 11.49 -0.03 -5.01
C TRP A 58 11.65 0.16 -6.51
N ASP A 59 12.86 -0.01 -7.05
CA ASP A 59 13.15 0.12 -8.48
C ASP A 59 12.52 -1.00 -9.33
N HIS A 60 11.97 -2.01 -8.67
CA HIS A 60 11.25 -3.12 -9.29
C HIS A 60 9.76 -3.05 -8.95
N ASP A 61 9.42 -3.21 -7.67
CA ASP A 61 8.05 -3.39 -7.18
C ASP A 61 7.16 -2.16 -7.37
N MET A 62 7.76 -0.94 -7.40
CA MET A 62 7.02 0.32 -7.49
C MET A 62 7.07 0.96 -8.87
N THR A 63 7.69 0.32 -9.84
CA THR A 63 7.83 0.86 -11.20
C THR A 63 7.02 0.06 -12.20
N PRO A 64 6.16 0.70 -13.01
CA PRO A 64 5.27 0.00 -13.93
C PRO A 64 5.94 -0.44 -15.24
N TRP A 65 7.10 0.12 -15.59
CA TRP A 65 7.85 -0.20 -16.80
C TRP A 65 9.35 -0.05 -16.60
N TYR A 66 10.12 -0.61 -17.52
CA TYR A 66 11.56 -0.43 -17.52
C TYR A 66 11.94 1.03 -17.81
N MET A 67 12.84 1.57 -17.01
CA MET A 67 13.49 2.85 -17.24
C MET A 67 14.98 2.72 -16.89
N GLY A 68 15.85 3.12 -17.83
CA GLY A 68 17.28 3.14 -17.58
C GLY A 68 17.67 4.09 -16.44
N PRO A 69 18.88 3.93 -15.88
CA PRO A 69 19.36 4.79 -14.80
C PRO A 69 19.45 6.25 -15.27
N ILE A 70 19.00 7.17 -14.44
CA ILE A 70 19.04 8.62 -14.71
C ILE A 70 20.44 9.15 -14.47
N SER A 71 21.18 8.60 -13.52
CA SER A 71 22.55 8.95 -13.19
C SER A 71 23.45 7.71 -13.12
N LYS A 72 24.77 7.93 -13.07
CA LYS A 72 25.76 6.83 -12.98
C LYS A 72 25.67 6.01 -11.70
N HIS A 73 24.97 6.51 -10.69
CA HIS A 73 24.82 5.87 -9.38
C HIS A 73 23.45 5.27 -9.15
N ASP A 74 22.53 5.43 -10.10
CA ASP A 74 21.16 4.92 -9.98
C ASP A 74 21.06 3.49 -10.50
N THR A 75 20.17 2.71 -9.89
CA THR A 75 19.76 1.42 -10.43
C THR A 75 18.65 1.60 -11.46
N PRO A 76 18.58 0.77 -12.50
CA PRO A 76 17.49 0.84 -13.47
C PRO A 76 16.17 0.38 -12.84
N CYS A 77 15.08 1.06 -13.18
CA CYS A 77 13.75 0.60 -12.86
C CYS A 77 13.38 -0.60 -13.75
N THR A 78 12.92 -1.69 -13.18
CA THR A 78 12.73 -2.93 -13.92
C THR A 78 11.29 -3.31 -14.22
N GLY A 79 10.30 -2.52 -13.73
CA GLY A 79 8.90 -2.65 -14.15
C GLY A 79 8.14 -3.83 -13.54
N GLY A 80 8.30 -4.11 -12.25
CA GLY A 80 7.62 -5.21 -11.54
C GLY A 80 6.32 -4.83 -10.81
N ALA A 81 5.78 -3.63 -11.00
CA ALA A 81 4.63 -3.15 -10.24
C ALA A 81 3.35 -3.99 -10.44
N ASP A 82 3.13 -4.56 -11.63
CA ASP A 82 1.96 -5.40 -11.88
C ASP A 82 2.06 -6.74 -11.09
N ASP A 83 3.26 -7.30 -10.95
CA ASP A 83 3.48 -8.52 -10.18
C ASP A 83 3.37 -8.24 -8.66
N TYR A 84 3.91 -7.12 -8.22
CA TYR A 84 3.71 -6.67 -6.84
C TYR A 84 2.24 -6.40 -6.52
N LEU A 85 1.49 -5.81 -7.44
CA LEU A 85 0.05 -5.57 -7.26
C LEU A 85 -0.72 -6.89 -7.12
N LYS A 86 -0.39 -7.91 -7.91
CA LYS A 86 -0.98 -9.25 -7.77
C LYS A 86 -0.66 -9.85 -6.41
N LEU A 87 0.62 -9.83 -6.00
CA LEU A 87 1.04 -10.31 -4.69
C LEU A 87 0.29 -9.60 -3.55
N LEU A 88 0.15 -8.28 -3.66
CA LEU A 88 -0.58 -7.48 -2.68
C LEU A 88 -2.04 -7.90 -2.57
N LEU A 89 -2.72 -8.10 -3.72
CA LEU A 89 -4.15 -8.39 -3.76
C LEU A 89 -4.50 -9.84 -3.45
N ASP A 90 -3.68 -10.77 -3.93
CA ASP A 90 -3.99 -12.19 -3.89
C ASP A 90 -3.43 -12.88 -2.64
N GLU A 91 -2.35 -12.34 -2.05
CA GLU A 91 -1.69 -12.93 -0.89
C GLU A 91 -1.64 -11.98 0.32
N ILE A 92 -1.02 -10.81 0.20
CA ILE A 92 -0.79 -9.93 1.37
C ILE A 92 -2.10 -9.45 1.99
N MET A 93 -3.05 -9.01 1.18
CA MET A 93 -4.32 -8.50 1.70
C MET A 93 -5.17 -9.58 2.36
N PRO A 94 -5.38 -10.79 1.77
CA PRO A 94 -6.12 -11.85 2.43
C PRO A 94 -5.48 -12.32 3.74
N GLU A 95 -4.17 -12.51 3.75
CA GLU A 95 -3.44 -12.95 4.94
C GLU A 95 -3.49 -11.90 6.06
N ALA A 96 -3.27 -10.63 5.71
CA ALA A 96 -3.35 -9.55 6.68
C ALA A 96 -4.78 -9.40 7.25
N GLU A 97 -5.80 -9.46 6.40
CA GLU A 97 -7.19 -9.31 6.82
C GLU A 97 -7.68 -10.48 7.70
N ALA A 98 -7.15 -11.69 7.51
CA ALA A 98 -7.46 -12.84 8.36
C ALA A 98 -7.03 -12.63 9.82
N LEU A 99 -6.04 -11.74 10.06
CA LEU A 99 -5.53 -11.42 11.39
C LEU A 99 -6.19 -10.18 12.01
N LEU A 100 -7.11 -9.54 11.31
CA LEU A 100 -7.83 -8.36 11.83
C LEU A 100 -9.04 -8.78 12.66
N PRO A 101 -9.46 -7.93 13.64
CA PRO A 101 -10.60 -8.21 14.50
C PRO A 101 -11.94 -7.98 13.77
N GLY A 102 -12.19 -8.70 12.68
CA GLY A 102 -13.42 -8.64 11.88
C GLY A 102 -13.21 -8.06 10.47
N ALA A 103 -14.20 -8.28 9.61
CA ALA A 103 -14.14 -7.80 8.24
C ALA A 103 -14.07 -6.25 8.19
N PRO A 104 -13.13 -5.66 7.48
CA PRO A 104 -12.98 -4.22 7.43
C PRO A 104 -14.20 -3.54 6.78
N ALA A 105 -14.68 -2.46 7.39
CA ALA A 105 -15.80 -1.68 6.86
C ALA A 105 -15.47 -1.02 5.51
N TRP A 106 -14.21 -0.71 5.31
CA TRP A 106 -13.69 -0.09 4.08
C TRP A 106 -12.26 -0.56 3.81
N ARG A 107 -12.00 -0.86 2.54
CA ARG A 107 -10.66 -1.23 2.02
C ARG A 107 -10.27 -0.18 0.99
N GLY A 108 -9.14 0.51 1.20
CA GLY A 108 -8.70 1.57 0.30
C GLY A 108 -8.72 1.17 -1.18
N PRO A 109 -7.78 0.41 -1.72
CA PRO A 109 -7.71 0.11 -3.15
C PRO A 109 -8.69 -0.95 -3.64
N ARG A 110 -9.14 -1.92 -2.83
CA ARG A 110 -9.95 -3.06 -3.29
C ARG A 110 -11.34 -2.69 -3.83
N ARG A 111 -11.91 -1.57 -3.38
CA ARG A 111 -13.20 -1.10 -3.89
C ARG A 111 -13.13 -0.55 -5.32
N LEU A 112 -11.95 -0.17 -5.76
CA LEU A 112 -11.68 0.26 -7.14
C LEU A 112 -11.55 -0.92 -8.11
N LEU A 113 -11.23 -2.13 -7.61
CA LEU A 113 -11.02 -3.34 -8.41
C LEU A 113 -12.28 -4.20 -8.58
N ALA A 114 -13.30 -4.03 -7.72
CA ALA A 114 -14.55 -4.78 -7.82
C ALA A 114 -15.54 -4.14 -8.81
N GLY A 115 -15.12 -3.99 -10.07
CA GLY A 115 -16.00 -4.00 -11.25
C GLY A 115 -17.13 -2.98 -11.33
N ARG A 116 -16.95 -1.75 -10.84
CA ARG A 116 -17.78 -0.63 -11.30
C ARG A 116 -16.88 0.43 -11.91
N ALA A 117 -17.20 0.78 -13.17
CA ALA A 117 -16.55 1.80 -13.93
C ALA A 117 -16.07 2.96 -13.06
N VAL A 118 -14.76 3.10 -12.96
CA VAL A 118 -14.12 4.26 -12.34
C VAL A 118 -14.64 5.48 -13.10
N ARG A 119 -15.50 6.26 -12.51
CA ARG A 119 -15.70 7.62 -12.99
C ARG A 119 -14.33 8.30 -12.92
N PRO A 120 -13.83 8.87 -14.02
CA PRO A 120 -12.59 9.62 -13.97
C PRO A 120 -12.79 10.72 -12.93
N LEU A 121 -11.98 10.69 -11.86
CA LEU A 121 -11.86 11.81 -10.94
C LEU A 121 -11.45 13.02 -11.81
N ARG A 122 -12.35 13.97 -11.94
CA ARG A 122 -12.07 15.24 -12.59
C ARG A 122 -10.82 15.82 -11.96
N SER A 123 -9.85 16.05 -12.81
CA SER A 123 -8.58 16.75 -12.63
C SER A 123 -8.45 17.51 -11.31
N LEU A 124 -7.58 17.06 -10.43
CA LEU A 124 -6.91 17.91 -9.47
C LEU A 124 -6.00 18.88 -10.25
N PRO A 125 -5.85 20.13 -9.83
CA PRO A 125 -5.28 21.21 -10.64
C PRO A 125 -3.76 21.19 -10.77
N ASN A 126 -3.09 20.05 -10.85
CA ASN A 126 -1.68 19.94 -11.20
C ASN A 126 -1.44 18.67 -12.02
N GLY A 127 -1.69 18.81 -13.27
CA GLY A 127 -1.55 17.98 -14.43
C GLY A 127 -0.48 16.89 -14.50
N CYS A 128 -0.62 15.81 -13.77
CA CYS A 128 0.07 14.57 -14.08
C CYS A 128 -0.97 13.43 -14.05
N VAL A 129 -1.56 13.18 -15.21
CA VAL A 129 -2.50 12.05 -15.41
C VAL A 129 -1.70 10.86 -15.90
N CYS A 130 -1.44 9.91 -15.02
CA CYS A 130 -1.07 8.56 -15.42
C CYS A 130 -2.27 7.62 -15.13
N PRO A 131 -2.97 7.09 -16.15
CA PRO A 131 -4.21 6.34 -15.96
C PRO A 131 -4.06 5.00 -15.23
N ARG A 132 -2.83 4.51 -15.04
CA ARG A 132 -2.52 3.27 -14.29
C ARG A 132 -1.77 3.51 -12.98
N SER A 133 -1.26 4.70 -12.72
CA SER A 133 -0.46 5.01 -11.54
C SER A 133 -1.28 5.49 -10.34
N GLU A 134 -2.59 5.58 -10.45
CA GLU A 134 -3.43 5.97 -9.30
C GLU A 134 -3.36 4.97 -8.15
N TYR A 135 -3.04 3.71 -8.44
CA TYR A 135 -2.85 2.67 -7.42
C TYR A 135 -1.59 2.89 -6.57
N VAL A 136 -0.57 3.50 -7.13
CA VAL A 136 0.72 3.74 -6.46
C VAL A 136 0.69 5.02 -5.61
N ARG A 137 -0.13 6.01 -5.96
CA ARG A 137 -0.19 7.29 -5.24
C ARG A 137 -0.80 7.22 -3.84
N PHE A 138 -1.69 6.25 -3.56
CA PHE A 138 -2.25 6.04 -2.23
C PHE A 138 -1.37 5.17 -1.31
N LEU A 139 -0.28 4.63 -1.85
CA LEU A 139 0.62 3.73 -1.14
C LEU A 139 1.99 4.35 -0.82
N LEU A 140 2.22 5.59 -1.23
CA LEU A 140 3.49 6.30 -1.02
C LEU A 140 3.29 7.48 -0.06
N VAL A 141 3.70 7.29 1.18
CA VAL A 141 4.08 8.36 2.11
C VAL A 141 5.51 8.13 2.57
#